data_0de3badcb42287ffc6eddb2234a690e7
#
_entry.id   0de3badcb42287ffc6eddb2234a690e7
#
_cell.length_a   1.000
_cell.length_b   1.000
_cell.length_c   1.000
_cell.angle_alpha   90.00
_cell.angle_beta   90.00
_cell.angle_gamma   90.00
#
_symmetry.space_group_name_H-M   'P 1'
#
loop_
_entity.id
_entity.type
_entity.pdbx_description
1 polymer ?
#
loop_
_entity_poly.entity_id
_entity_poly.type
_entity_poly.pdbx_seq_one_letter_code
_entity_poly.pdbx_strand_id
1 'polypeptide(L)'
;MATLWVCSRKGLFRFDDGAGDWAMAGPPAFLAAPVTAILDDARDGALYVGLAHGHFGCKFHRSLDRGRTWTELPAPAFPAADRTDAPSVEMIWRIAAGGEDEPGAIWAGTLPGGLFRSDDRGESWVLCDSLWVRPERERWFGAGFDHPGIHSILVDPRDSAHLVVGVSVGGVWISHDRGASWEVGGQGLEAAYMPPGQEADPVMQDPHLIAAAPADPDRIWCQHHCGIYVSDDGGRTFRESRGVRPSSFGFAVAPHPQDRDRAWFAPAQKDEARVPVDGKLVVTETRDGGRTFRAHDRGLPPGACYDLVYRHALVIDGSGQRLAMGSTTGNLWTSPNAGQEWQHLSAHLPPIAALAFAP
;
A
#
# COMPACT_ATOMS: atom_id res chain seq x y z
N MET A 1 0.78 -11.20 -22.11
CA MET A 1 1.04 -12.12 -21.00
C MET A 1 1.18 -11.24 -19.76
N ALA A 2 0.33 -11.39 -18.77
CA ALA A 2 0.42 -10.60 -17.54
C ALA A 2 1.27 -11.34 -16.51
N THR A 3 2.02 -10.61 -15.70
CA THR A 3 2.79 -11.15 -14.57
C THR A 3 2.26 -10.53 -13.28
N LEU A 4 2.07 -11.37 -12.26
CA LEU A 4 1.69 -10.97 -10.91
C LEU A 4 2.80 -11.38 -9.93
N TRP A 5 3.34 -10.41 -9.22
CA TRP A 5 4.26 -10.59 -8.11
C TRP A 5 3.49 -10.69 -6.79
N VAL A 6 3.85 -11.67 -5.96
CA VAL A 6 3.19 -11.94 -4.68
C VAL A 6 4.22 -11.93 -3.55
N CYS A 7 4.22 -10.87 -2.77
CA CYS A 7 5.05 -10.73 -1.57
C CYS A 7 4.39 -11.48 -0.41
N SER A 8 5.11 -12.40 0.18
CA SER A 8 4.60 -13.23 1.27
C SER A 8 5.58 -13.35 2.43
N ARG A 9 5.11 -13.92 3.54
CA ARG A 9 5.96 -14.23 4.70
C ARG A 9 7.06 -15.29 4.43
N LYS A 10 7.06 -15.93 3.25
CA LYS A 10 8.01 -17.03 2.92
C LYS A 10 8.63 -16.88 1.54
N GLY A 11 8.67 -15.68 1.00
CA GLY A 11 9.31 -15.39 -0.27
C GLY A 11 8.48 -14.52 -1.21
N LEU A 12 9.09 -14.22 -2.34
CA LEU A 12 8.47 -13.55 -3.48
C LEU A 12 8.09 -14.60 -4.51
N PHE A 13 6.80 -14.73 -4.78
CA PHE A 13 6.28 -15.64 -5.80
C PHE A 13 5.93 -14.85 -7.06
N ARG A 14 6.10 -15.50 -8.21
CA ARG A 14 5.69 -14.98 -9.50
C ARG A 14 4.63 -15.88 -10.10
N PHE A 15 3.55 -15.29 -10.58
CA PHE A 15 2.54 -15.95 -11.40
C PHE A 15 2.48 -15.29 -12.76
N ASP A 16 2.39 -16.10 -13.82
CA ASP A 16 2.23 -15.63 -15.19
C ASP A 16 0.89 -16.11 -15.74
N ASP A 17 0.19 -15.22 -16.45
CA ASP A 17 -1.05 -15.53 -17.16
C ASP A 17 -0.75 -16.05 -18.56
N GLY A 18 -0.96 -17.35 -18.77
CA GLY A 18 -0.87 -18.01 -20.06
C GLY A 18 -2.23 -18.11 -20.76
N ALA A 19 -2.77 -17.00 -21.28
CA ALA A 19 -4.06 -16.96 -21.97
C ALA A 19 -5.29 -17.25 -21.05
N GLY A 20 -5.27 -16.74 -19.83
CA GLY A 20 -6.35 -16.88 -18.84
C GLY A 20 -6.07 -17.94 -17.77
N ASP A 21 -5.02 -18.73 -17.96
CA ASP A 21 -4.57 -19.73 -16.98
C ASP A 21 -3.34 -19.23 -16.24
N TRP A 22 -3.55 -18.76 -15.02
CA TRP A 22 -2.47 -18.34 -14.14
C TRP A 22 -1.70 -19.52 -13.58
N ALA A 23 -0.39 -19.51 -13.71
CA ALA A 23 0.49 -20.53 -13.13
C ALA A 23 1.69 -19.89 -12.42
N MET A 24 2.16 -20.58 -11.38
CA MET A 24 3.40 -20.17 -10.71
C MET A 24 4.59 -20.34 -11.66
N ALA A 25 5.35 -19.27 -11.88
CA ALA A 25 6.45 -19.21 -12.82
C ALA A 25 7.79 -19.51 -12.13
N GLY A 26 8.03 -20.77 -11.80
CA GLY A 26 9.26 -21.22 -11.17
C GLY A 26 9.27 -21.12 -9.63
N PRO A 27 10.40 -21.40 -9.00
CA PRO A 27 10.54 -21.34 -7.54
C PRO A 27 10.50 -19.90 -7.04
N PRO A 28 10.04 -19.66 -5.81
CA PRO A 28 10.04 -18.31 -5.24
C PRO A 28 11.45 -17.80 -4.99
N ALA A 29 11.65 -16.49 -5.20
CA ALA A 29 12.85 -15.82 -4.70
C ALA A 29 12.73 -15.59 -3.18
N PHE A 30 13.87 -15.46 -2.49
CA PHE A 30 13.94 -15.21 -1.05
C PHE A 30 13.18 -16.26 -0.21
N LEU A 31 13.29 -17.53 -0.59
CA LEU A 31 12.59 -18.63 0.10
C LEU A 31 12.79 -18.56 1.61
N ALA A 32 11.69 -18.66 2.35
CA ALA A 32 11.57 -18.57 3.80
C ALA A 32 11.80 -17.16 4.41
N ALA A 33 12.12 -16.14 3.62
CA ALA A 33 12.23 -14.76 4.11
C ALA A 33 10.91 -13.98 3.89
N PRO A 34 10.48 -13.15 4.85
CA PRO A 34 9.34 -12.25 4.65
C PRO A 34 9.66 -11.14 3.66
N VAL A 35 8.93 -11.07 2.56
CA VAL A 35 8.97 -9.97 1.60
C VAL A 35 7.80 -9.03 1.91
N THR A 36 8.08 -7.76 2.21
CA THR A 36 7.12 -6.80 2.75
C THR A 36 6.66 -5.75 1.75
N ALA A 37 7.51 -5.42 0.79
CA ALA A 37 7.25 -4.42 -0.23
C ALA A 37 7.88 -4.81 -1.56
N ILE A 38 7.27 -4.37 -2.65
CA ILE A 38 7.78 -4.51 -4.00
C ILE A 38 7.48 -3.23 -4.80
N LEU A 39 8.43 -2.85 -5.65
CA LEU A 39 8.25 -1.90 -6.74
C LEU A 39 8.70 -2.57 -8.03
N ASP A 40 7.81 -2.65 -9.01
CA ASP A 40 8.14 -2.95 -10.41
C ASP A 40 8.19 -1.58 -11.13
N ASP A 41 9.40 -1.07 -11.34
CA ASP A 41 9.61 0.27 -11.85
C ASP A 41 9.40 0.30 -13.37
N ALA A 42 8.29 0.87 -13.81
CA ALA A 42 7.93 0.96 -15.22
C ALA A 42 8.92 1.80 -16.05
N ARG A 43 9.70 2.70 -15.39
CA ARG A 43 10.63 3.61 -16.06
C ARG A 43 11.84 2.89 -16.68
N ASP A 44 12.30 1.79 -16.06
CA ASP A 44 13.47 1.04 -16.53
C ASP A 44 13.34 -0.48 -16.37
N GLY A 45 12.22 -0.98 -15.84
CA GLY A 45 11.95 -2.39 -15.63
C GLY A 45 12.70 -3.02 -14.47
N ALA A 46 13.33 -2.23 -13.62
CA ALA A 46 13.96 -2.71 -12.39
C ALA A 46 12.92 -3.14 -11.38
N LEU A 47 13.20 -4.23 -10.68
CA LEU A 47 12.42 -4.68 -9.53
C LEU A 47 13.18 -4.37 -8.24
N TYR A 48 12.46 -3.83 -7.27
CA TYR A 48 12.98 -3.59 -5.93
C TYR A 48 12.10 -4.29 -4.90
N VAL A 49 12.71 -4.91 -3.89
CA VAL A 49 11.99 -5.56 -2.79
C VAL A 49 12.60 -5.24 -1.44
N GLY A 50 11.71 -5.06 -0.46
CA GLY A 50 12.06 -4.97 0.94
C GLY A 50 11.77 -6.29 1.66
N LEU A 51 12.68 -6.74 2.52
CA LEU A 51 12.51 -7.91 3.36
C LEU A 51 12.61 -7.50 4.84
N ALA A 52 11.70 -8.00 5.67
CA ALA A 52 11.77 -7.89 7.11
C ALA A 52 12.32 -9.20 7.67
N HIS A 53 13.65 -9.35 7.67
CA HIS A 53 14.32 -10.63 7.98
C HIS A 53 14.48 -10.89 9.50
N GLY A 54 13.66 -10.18 10.32
CA GLY A 54 13.64 -10.34 11.78
C GLY A 54 15.00 -10.09 12.39
N HIS A 55 15.56 -11.09 13.09
CA HIS A 55 16.87 -11.05 13.71
C HIS A 55 18.01 -10.61 12.76
N PHE A 56 17.90 -10.86 11.45
CA PHE A 56 18.90 -10.45 10.46
C PHE A 56 18.69 -9.03 9.91
N GLY A 57 17.73 -8.30 10.45
CA GLY A 57 17.43 -6.92 10.10
C GLY A 57 16.60 -6.78 8.81
N CYS A 58 16.38 -5.55 8.45
CA CYS A 58 15.72 -5.20 7.19
C CYS A 58 16.71 -5.34 6.04
N LYS A 59 16.27 -5.87 4.90
CA LYS A 59 17.08 -6.06 3.70
C LYS A 59 16.41 -5.39 2.50
N PHE A 60 17.21 -4.92 1.57
CA PHE A 60 16.77 -4.33 0.33
C PHE A 60 17.48 -4.98 -0.86
N HIS A 61 16.75 -5.35 -1.89
CA HIS A 61 17.30 -6.03 -3.06
C HIS A 61 16.75 -5.41 -4.35
N ARG A 62 17.60 -5.46 -5.39
CA ARG A 62 17.26 -5.03 -6.75
C ARG A 62 17.49 -6.16 -7.74
N SER A 63 16.61 -6.28 -8.72
CA SER A 63 16.79 -7.11 -9.92
C SER A 63 16.70 -6.23 -11.16
N LEU A 64 17.62 -6.42 -12.12
CA LEU A 64 17.63 -5.74 -13.41
C LEU A 64 17.26 -6.69 -14.58
N ASP A 65 16.85 -7.91 -14.28
CA ASP A 65 16.56 -8.98 -15.24
C ASP A 65 15.18 -9.63 -15.00
N ARG A 66 14.23 -8.84 -14.52
CA ARG A 66 12.85 -9.26 -14.25
C ARG A 66 12.77 -10.39 -13.22
N GLY A 67 13.56 -10.29 -12.15
CA GLY A 67 13.52 -11.19 -11.00
C GLY A 67 14.27 -12.52 -11.20
N ARG A 68 15.10 -12.65 -12.24
CA ARG A 68 15.92 -13.86 -12.42
C ARG A 68 17.10 -13.89 -11.48
N THR A 69 17.74 -12.75 -11.29
CA THR A 69 18.83 -12.56 -10.31
C THR A 69 18.56 -11.34 -9.45
N TRP A 70 19.10 -11.36 -8.23
CA TRP A 70 18.90 -10.32 -7.24
C TRP A 70 20.23 -9.89 -6.62
N THR A 71 20.42 -8.59 -6.49
CA THR A 71 21.55 -7.98 -5.80
C THR A 71 21.07 -7.39 -4.48
N GLU A 72 21.68 -7.77 -3.37
CA GLU A 72 21.47 -7.10 -2.09
C GLU A 72 22.16 -5.73 -2.12
N LEU A 73 21.42 -4.69 -1.75
CA LEU A 73 21.87 -3.31 -1.66
C LEU A 73 21.72 -2.83 -0.21
N PRO A 74 22.35 -1.70 0.17
CA PRO A 74 22.09 -1.09 1.46
C PRO A 74 20.60 -0.85 1.69
N ALA A 75 20.08 -1.27 2.84
CA ALA A 75 18.72 -0.94 3.24
C ALA A 75 18.66 0.47 3.82
N PRO A 76 17.49 1.17 3.74
CA PRO A 76 17.29 2.41 4.47
C PRO A 76 17.62 2.22 5.97
N ALA A 77 18.36 3.15 6.53
CA ALA A 77 18.74 3.13 7.94
C ALA A 77 18.70 4.55 8.53
N PHE A 78 18.21 4.65 9.76
CA PHE A 78 18.27 5.92 10.45
C PHE A 78 19.75 6.30 10.69
N PRO A 79 20.11 7.59 10.54
CA PRO A 79 21.47 8.02 10.78
C PRO A 79 21.93 7.60 12.18
N ALA A 80 23.12 7.03 12.27
CA ALA A 80 23.79 6.84 13.53
C ALA A 80 24.20 8.23 14.06
N ALA A 81 23.23 8.94 14.63
CA ALA A 81 23.54 10.16 15.36
C ALA A 81 24.33 9.81 16.61
N ASP A 82 24.90 10.81 17.30
CA ASP A 82 25.46 10.70 18.67
C ASP A 82 24.39 10.26 19.71
N ARG A 83 23.36 9.61 19.27
CA ARG A 83 22.18 9.12 19.97
C ARG A 83 22.26 7.61 20.03
N THR A 84 22.51 7.09 21.23
CA THR A 84 22.47 5.65 21.54
C THR A 84 21.06 5.03 21.39
N ASP A 85 20.05 5.85 21.05
CA ASP A 85 18.63 5.52 20.97
C ASP A 85 18.03 5.68 19.56
N ALA A 86 18.84 5.79 18.49
CA ALA A 86 18.34 5.82 17.13
C ALA A 86 17.58 4.51 16.81
N PRO A 87 16.31 4.57 16.36
CA PRO A 87 15.57 3.37 16.06
C PRO A 87 16.20 2.61 14.89
N SER A 88 16.07 1.30 14.86
CA SER A 88 16.41 0.49 13.70
C SER A 88 15.18 0.34 12.79
N VAL A 89 15.40 0.28 11.47
CA VAL A 89 14.30 -0.04 10.52
C VAL A 89 13.92 -1.51 10.70
N GLU A 90 12.68 -1.74 11.06
CA GLU A 90 12.10 -3.07 11.25
C GLU A 90 11.51 -3.63 9.95
N MET A 91 10.94 -2.73 9.14
CA MET A 91 10.28 -3.09 7.89
C MET A 91 10.32 -1.94 6.89
N ILE A 92 10.65 -2.23 5.64
CA ILE A 92 10.29 -1.38 4.50
C ILE A 92 8.83 -1.70 4.18
N TRP A 93 7.94 -0.74 4.37
CA TRP A 93 6.50 -0.97 4.20
C TRP A 93 5.99 -0.56 2.83
N ARG A 94 6.62 0.46 2.23
CA ARG A 94 6.33 0.90 0.87
C ARG A 94 7.60 1.29 0.14
N ILE A 95 7.69 0.94 -1.14
CA ILE A 95 8.67 1.46 -2.09
C ILE A 95 7.89 2.13 -3.22
N ALA A 96 8.27 3.34 -3.59
CA ALA A 96 7.65 4.09 -4.68
C ALA A 96 8.71 4.65 -5.62
N ALA A 97 8.42 4.67 -6.92
CA ALA A 97 9.22 5.35 -7.91
C ALA A 97 9.18 6.87 -7.70
N GLY A 98 10.25 7.58 -7.97
CA GLY A 98 10.24 9.03 -8.20
C GLY A 98 9.52 9.39 -9.50
N GLY A 99 9.51 10.68 -9.87
CA GLY A 99 8.93 11.13 -11.13
C GLY A 99 9.71 10.64 -12.36
N GLU A 100 9.11 10.78 -13.55
CA GLU A 100 9.76 10.42 -14.82
C GLU A 100 11.00 11.27 -15.12
N ASP A 101 11.01 12.52 -14.64
CA ASP A 101 12.14 13.45 -14.74
C ASP A 101 13.28 13.16 -13.74
N GLU A 102 13.09 12.19 -12.85
CA GLU A 102 14.06 11.78 -11.84
C GLU A 102 14.53 10.32 -12.04
N PRO A 103 15.27 10.00 -13.11
CA PRO A 103 15.69 8.63 -13.39
C PRO A 103 16.56 8.09 -12.24
N GLY A 104 16.15 6.94 -11.68
CA GLY A 104 16.84 6.30 -10.57
C GLY A 104 16.38 6.76 -9.19
N ALA A 105 15.56 7.81 -9.07
CA ALA A 105 14.99 8.21 -7.80
C ALA A 105 13.91 7.21 -7.34
N ILE A 106 14.01 6.77 -6.09
CA ILE A 106 13.03 5.93 -5.41
C ILE A 106 12.83 6.39 -3.97
N TRP A 107 11.64 6.15 -3.44
CA TRP A 107 11.28 6.45 -2.07
C TRP A 107 10.99 5.18 -1.28
N ALA A 108 11.32 5.19 -0.01
CA ALA A 108 10.98 4.10 0.91
C ALA A 108 10.31 4.64 2.18
N GLY A 109 9.14 4.12 2.48
CA GLY A 109 8.44 4.32 3.76
C GLY A 109 8.68 3.13 4.67
N THR A 110 8.96 3.38 5.94
CA THR A 110 9.39 2.35 6.88
C THR A 110 8.54 2.26 8.14
N LEU A 111 8.77 1.21 8.88
CA LEU A 111 8.39 1.01 10.28
C LEU A 111 9.70 0.86 11.08
N PRO A 112 9.97 1.66 12.13
CA PRO A 112 9.29 2.91 12.50
C PRO A 112 9.22 3.92 11.36
N GLY A 113 8.26 4.86 11.44
CA GLY A 113 7.89 5.78 10.37
C GLY A 113 8.99 6.75 9.95
N GLY A 114 9.90 6.32 9.09
CA GLY A 114 10.85 7.12 8.36
C GLY A 114 10.48 7.17 6.88
N LEU A 115 10.67 8.32 6.25
CA LEU A 115 10.65 8.47 4.81
C LEU A 115 12.08 8.62 4.32
N PHE A 116 12.49 7.76 3.40
CA PHE A 116 13.84 7.76 2.84
C PHE A 116 13.77 7.96 1.33
N ARG A 117 14.78 8.64 0.79
CA ARG A 117 14.98 8.84 -0.64
C ARG A 117 16.33 8.26 -1.06
N SER A 118 16.35 7.62 -2.21
CA SER A 118 17.54 7.25 -2.96
C SER A 118 17.47 7.92 -4.33
N ASP A 119 18.57 8.51 -4.80
CA ASP A 119 18.70 9.10 -6.15
C ASP A 119 19.55 8.20 -7.08
N ASP A 120 19.98 7.04 -6.62
CA ASP A 120 20.94 6.16 -7.26
C ASP A 120 20.46 4.70 -7.36
N ARG A 121 19.14 4.50 -7.51
CA ARG A 121 18.51 3.17 -7.65
C ARG A 121 18.72 2.27 -6.43
N GLY A 122 18.76 2.85 -5.24
CA GLY A 122 18.86 2.12 -3.98
C GLY A 122 20.30 1.81 -3.53
N GLU A 123 21.32 2.35 -4.19
CA GLU A 123 22.72 2.19 -3.77
C GLU A 123 23.00 2.96 -2.46
N SER A 124 22.30 4.08 -2.26
CA SER A 124 22.36 4.84 -1.00
C SER A 124 20.98 5.43 -0.64
N TRP A 125 20.81 5.74 0.64
CA TRP A 125 19.56 6.27 1.17
C TRP A 125 19.79 7.48 2.06
N VAL A 126 18.95 8.49 1.91
CA VAL A 126 18.92 9.69 2.75
C VAL A 126 17.57 9.76 3.46
N LEU A 127 17.59 9.93 4.77
CA LEU A 127 16.36 10.19 5.56
C LEU A 127 15.82 11.58 5.18
N CYS A 128 14.52 11.69 4.98
CA CYS A 128 13.83 12.96 4.79
C CYS A 128 13.71 13.66 6.15
N ASP A 129 14.79 14.35 6.54
CA ASP A 129 14.90 15.03 7.84
C ASP A 129 13.79 16.06 8.04
N SER A 130 13.37 16.76 6.98
CA SER A 130 12.31 17.77 7.02
C SER A 130 10.97 17.22 7.54
N LEU A 131 10.66 15.93 7.28
CA LEU A 131 9.50 15.25 7.86
C LEU A 131 9.85 14.65 9.24
N TRP A 132 11.06 14.12 9.38
CA TRP A 132 11.49 13.44 10.60
C TRP A 132 11.55 14.35 11.82
N VAL A 133 11.97 15.61 11.65
CA VAL A 133 12.09 16.59 12.75
C VAL A 133 10.81 17.40 13.02
N ARG A 134 9.70 17.07 12.32
CA ARG A 134 8.42 17.77 12.56
C ARG A 134 7.96 17.53 14.01
N PRO A 135 7.60 18.60 14.75
CA PRO A 135 7.12 18.46 16.13
C PRO A 135 5.84 17.62 16.24
N GLU A 136 4.99 17.65 15.22
CA GLU A 136 3.77 16.85 15.16
C GLU A 136 4.06 15.35 15.17
N ARG A 137 5.24 14.92 14.72
CA ARG A 137 5.65 13.53 14.70
C ARG A 137 5.71 12.88 16.09
N GLU A 138 5.96 13.66 17.14
CA GLU A 138 5.93 13.19 18.52
C GLU A 138 4.54 12.68 18.95
N ARG A 139 3.50 13.08 18.20
CA ARG A 139 2.12 12.67 18.41
C ARG A 139 1.73 11.42 17.64
N TRP A 140 2.56 10.98 16.69
CA TRP A 140 2.30 9.76 15.95
C TRP A 140 2.42 8.54 16.86
N PHE A 141 1.58 7.53 16.67
CA PHE A 141 1.67 6.29 17.44
C PHE A 141 1.34 5.07 16.58
N GLY A 142 1.64 3.89 17.08
CA GLY A 142 1.40 2.64 16.38
C GLY A 142 -0.08 2.23 16.39
N ALA A 143 -0.57 1.71 15.26
CA ALA A 143 -1.88 1.09 15.14
C ALA A 143 -1.70 -0.37 14.72
N GLY A 144 -1.63 -1.26 15.68
CA GLY A 144 -1.33 -2.67 15.45
C GLY A 144 0.16 -3.01 15.32
N PHE A 145 1.04 -2.01 15.49
CA PHE A 145 2.48 -2.13 15.68
C PHE A 145 2.90 -1.25 16.86
N ASP A 146 4.10 -1.48 17.39
CA ASP A 146 4.63 -0.68 18.50
C ASP A 146 4.97 0.75 18.09
N HIS A 147 5.17 0.97 16.79
CA HIS A 147 5.55 2.26 16.20
C HIS A 147 4.62 2.68 15.06
N PRO A 148 4.48 4.00 14.81
CA PRO A 148 3.84 4.48 13.57
C PRO A 148 4.67 4.08 12.36
N GLY A 149 4.06 3.93 11.19
CA GLY A 149 4.76 3.56 9.97
C GLY A 149 4.25 4.31 8.74
N ILE A 150 5.14 4.55 7.78
CA ILE A 150 4.81 5.13 6.48
C ILE A 150 4.53 4.00 5.49
N HIS A 151 3.26 3.84 5.13
CA HIS A 151 2.78 2.76 4.25
C HIS A 151 2.26 3.24 2.90
N SER A 152 2.06 4.54 2.71
CA SER A 152 1.64 5.12 1.43
C SER A 152 2.57 6.24 1.03
N ILE A 153 3.04 6.20 -0.22
CA ILE A 153 3.83 7.25 -0.85
C ILE A 153 3.28 7.42 -2.26
N LEU A 154 2.75 8.60 -2.53
CA LEU A 154 2.24 9.00 -3.84
C LEU A 154 3.16 10.09 -4.38
N VAL A 155 3.71 9.87 -5.56
CA VAL A 155 4.45 10.88 -6.33
C VAL A 155 3.54 11.30 -7.48
N ASP A 156 3.28 12.59 -7.62
CA ASP A 156 2.45 13.08 -8.72
C ASP A 156 3.19 12.88 -10.05
N PRO A 157 2.62 12.14 -11.01
CA PRO A 157 3.29 11.90 -12.29
C PRO A 157 3.42 13.17 -13.16
N ARG A 158 2.70 14.24 -12.82
CA ARG A 158 2.77 15.54 -13.51
C ARG A 158 3.86 16.44 -12.93
N ASP A 159 4.19 16.25 -11.66
CA ASP A 159 5.17 17.06 -10.92
C ASP A 159 5.83 16.23 -9.82
N SER A 160 7.05 15.76 -10.06
CA SER A 160 7.81 14.95 -9.09
C SER A 160 8.14 15.70 -7.79
N ALA A 161 7.96 17.01 -7.74
CA ALA A 161 8.06 17.78 -6.51
C ALA A 161 6.86 17.59 -5.58
N HIS A 162 5.71 17.15 -6.11
CA HIS A 162 4.50 16.94 -5.33
C HIS A 162 4.43 15.49 -4.81
N LEU A 163 4.42 15.36 -3.49
CA LEU A 163 4.37 14.10 -2.75
C LEU A 163 3.20 14.11 -1.77
N VAL A 164 2.52 12.97 -1.65
CA VAL A 164 1.55 12.74 -0.57
C VAL A 164 1.90 11.45 0.15
N VAL A 165 1.97 11.52 1.48
CA VAL A 165 2.39 10.40 2.34
C VAL A 165 1.30 10.09 3.34
N GLY A 166 0.98 8.81 3.51
CA GLY A 166 0.07 8.30 4.53
C GLY A 166 0.82 7.59 5.65
N VAL A 167 0.53 7.98 6.88
CA VAL A 167 1.17 7.46 8.10
C VAL A 167 0.13 6.76 8.96
N SER A 168 0.42 5.53 9.37
CA SER A 168 -0.42 4.77 10.31
C SER A 168 -0.33 5.39 11.69
N VAL A 169 -1.42 5.90 12.17
CA VAL A 169 -1.75 6.96 13.10
C VAL A 169 -0.72 8.10 13.12
N GLY A 170 -0.79 8.90 12.06
CA GLY A 170 0.07 10.07 11.86
C GLY A 170 -0.49 10.98 10.77
N GLY A 171 -1.64 10.62 10.16
CA GLY A 171 -2.36 11.42 9.18
C GLY A 171 -1.77 11.38 7.76
N VAL A 172 -2.10 12.42 7.00
CA VAL A 172 -1.68 12.63 5.61
C VAL A 172 -0.76 13.84 5.54
N TRP A 173 0.36 13.70 4.86
CA TRP A 173 1.38 14.73 4.72
C TRP A 173 1.64 15.06 3.26
N ILE A 174 1.76 16.35 2.94
CA ILE A 174 1.89 16.83 1.57
C ILE A 174 3.18 17.66 1.46
N SER A 175 3.95 17.43 0.40
CA SER A 175 5.11 18.23 0.01
C SER A 175 4.94 18.70 -1.42
N HIS A 176 5.41 19.92 -1.71
CA HIS A 176 5.44 20.53 -3.05
C HIS A 176 6.87 20.85 -3.52
N ASP A 177 7.87 20.32 -2.81
CA ASP A 177 9.29 20.65 -3.02
C ASP A 177 10.19 19.41 -2.83
N ARG A 178 9.74 18.26 -3.30
CA ARG A 178 10.48 16.98 -3.20
C ARG A 178 10.82 16.57 -1.77
N GLY A 179 9.93 16.89 -0.83
CA GLY A 179 10.13 16.55 0.58
C GLY A 179 11.04 17.51 1.33
N ALA A 180 11.39 18.69 0.78
CA ALA A 180 12.16 19.69 1.50
C ALA A 180 11.33 20.38 2.61
N SER A 181 10.01 20.48 2.43
CA SER A 181 9.07 20.92 3.45
C SER A 181 7.74 20.15 3.37
N TRP A 182 6.97 20.18 4.47
CA TRP A 182 5.75 19.41 4.62
C TRP A 182 4.64 20.20 5.27
N GLU A 183 3.43 20.04 4.75
CA GLU A 183 2.18 20.49 5.36
C GLU A 183 1.31 19.30 5.76
N VAL A 184 0.47 19.48 6.76
CA VAL A 184 -0.50 18.48 7.20
C VAL A 184 -1.74 18.59 6.32
N GLY A 185 -2.06 17.54 5.57
CA GLY A 185 -3.31 17.37 4.84
C GLY A 185 -4.37 16.64 5.67
N GLY A 186 -5.33 16.02 4.99
CA GLY A 186 -6.31 15.15 5.64
C GLY A 186 -7.45 15.87 6.34
N GLN A 187 -7.70 17.15 6.04
CA GLN A 187 -8.85 17.85 6.59
C GLN A 187 -10.15 17.14 6.22
N GLY A 188 -11.06 16.96 7.19
CA GLY A 188 -12.33 16.26 6.99
C GLY A 188 -12.25 14.73 7.17
N LEU A 189 -11.07 14.16 7.46
CA LEU A 189 -10.97 12.83 8.04
C LEU A 189 -11.44 12.88 9.50
N GLU A 190 -12.09 11.81 9.96
CA GLU A 190 -12.59 11.71 11.33
C GLU A 190 -12.17 10.39 11.98
N ALA A 191 -11.44 10.48 13.08
CA ALA A 191 -10.97 9.36 13.90
C ALA A 191 -11.92 9.17 15.09
N ALA A 192 -13.02 8.47 14.88
CA ALA A 192 -14.09 8.28 15.88
C ALA A 192 -13.63 7.57 17.18
N TYR A 193 -12.43 6.99 17.20
CA TYR A 193 -11.81 6.40 18.39
C TYR A 193 -11.10 7.41 19.28
N MET A 194 -10.92 8.65 18.79
CA MET A 194 -10.29 9.71 19.57
C MET A 194 -11.27 10.29 20.61
N PRO A 195 -10.74 10.89 21.69
CA PRO A 195 -11.57 11.57 22.68
C PRO A 195 -12.44 12.66 22.05
N PRO A 196 -13.63 12.96 22.63
CA PRO A 196 -14.53 14.00 22.15
C PRO A 196 -13.82 15.35 21.91
N GLY A 197 -13.99 15.90 20.70
CA GLY A 197 -13.39 17.15 20.25
C GLY A 197 -11.98 17.01 19.64
N GLN A 198 -11.44 15.79 19.54
CA GLN A 198 -10.17 15.49 18.88
C GLN A 198 -10.33 14.62 17.63
N GLU A 199 -11.55 14.25 17.27
CA GLU A 199 -11.85 13.32 16.17
C GLU A 199 -11.38 13.85 14.82
N ALA A 200 -11.41 15.17 14.64
CA ALA A 200 -11.02 15.85 13.40
C ALA A 200 -9.57 16.36 13.40
N ASP A 201 -8.75 16.00 14.39
CA ASP A 201 -7.34 16.40 14.42
C ASP A 201 -6.58 15.69 13.28
N PRO A 202 -6.04 16.41 12.28
CA PRO A 202 -5.49 15.78 11.09
C PRO A 202 -4.22 14.96 11.35
N VAL A 203 -3.48 15.23 12.43
CA VAL A 203 -2.28 14.48 12.81
C VAL A 203 -2.65 13.13 13.48
N MET A 204 -3.84 13.02 14.04
CA MET A 204 -4.30 11.84 14.75
C MET A 204 -5.11 10.88 13.87
N GLN A 205 -5.14 11.11 12.57
CA GLN A 205 -5.86 10.27 11.63
C GLN A 205 -5.10 8.97 11.33
N ASP A 206 -5.84 7.89 11.12
CA ASP A 206 -5.31 6.57 10.76
C ASP A 206 -5.76 6.17 9.34
N PRO A 207 -5.14 6.71 8.30
CA PRO A 207 -5.32 6.18 6.96
C PRO A 207 -4.72 4.77 6.92
N HIS A 208 -5.52 3.75 6.66
CA HIS A 208 -5.02 2.40 6.43
C HIS A 208 -4.32 2.29 5.07
N LEU A 209 -4.80 3.00 4.06
CA LEU A 209 -4.15 3.17 2.76
C LEU A 209 -4.70 4.41 2.07
N ILE A 210 -3.81 5.23 1.51
CA ILE A 210 -4.17 6.22 0.51
C ILE A 210 -3.63 5.80 -0.85
N ALA A 211 -4.42 5.99 -1.90
CA ALA A 211 -4.05 5.65 -3.28
C ALA A 211 -4.60 6.68 -4.25
N ALA A 212 -3.75 7.21 -5.12
CA ALA A 212 -4.15 8.13 -6.17
C ALA A 212 -4.74 7.37 -7.36
N ALA A 213 -5.70 7.98 -8.04
CA ALA A 213 -6.14 7.54 -9.35
C ALA A 213 -5.10 7.97 -10.40
N PRO A 214 -4.44 7.05 -11.13
CA PRO A 214 -3.41 7.43 -12.11
C PRO A 214 -3.89 8.42 -13.19
N ALA A 215 -5.17 8.35 -13.56
CA ALA A 215 -5.78 9.28 -14.54
C ALA A 215 -5.98 10.70 -13.99
N ASP A 216 -6.04 10.85 -12.68
CA ASP A 216 -6.18 12.14 -12.00
C ASP A 216 -5.54 12.06 -10.61
N PRO A 217 -4.28 12.48 -10.48
CA PRO A 217 -3.53 12.40 -9.21
C PRO A 217 -4.10 13.25 -8.08
N ASP A 218 -4.92 14.25 -8.36
CA ASP A 218 -5.63 15.04 -7.34
C ASP A 218 -6.76 14.23 -6.69
N ARG A 219 -7.24 13.18 -7.38
CA ARG A 219 -8.20 12.23 -6.83
C ARG A 219 -7.47 11.19 -5.99
N ILE A 220 -7.58 11.30 -4.66
CA ILE A 220 -7.02 10.35 -3.72
C ILE A 220 -8.15 9.62 -2.99
N TRP A 221 -8.09 8.30 -3.02
CA TRP A 221 -8.93 7.42 -2.23
C TRP A 221 -8.24 7.08 -0.93
N CYS A 222 -8.96 7.13 0.17
CA CYS A 222 -8.48 6.74 1.48
C CYS A 222 -9.38 5.64 2.06
N GLN A 223 -8.82 4.45 2.24
CA GLN A 223 -9.37 3.51 3.20
C GLN A 223 -8.84 3.93 4.57
N HIS A 224 -9.68 4.58 5.35
CA HIS A 224 -9.39 5.03 6.69
C HIS A 224 -9.88 4.00 7.73
N HIS A 225 -9.34 4.06 8.95
CA HIS A 225 -9.81 3.23 10.07
C HIS A 225 -11.31 3.35 10.31
N CYS A 226 -11.87 4.54 10.22
CA CYS A 226 -13.28 4.81 10.51
C CYS A 226 -14.19 4.82 9.27
N GLY A 227 -13.65 4.57 8.06
CA GLY A 227 -14.48 4.59 6.86
C GLY A 227 -13.71 4.74 5.55
N ILE A 228 -14.45 5.05 4.49
CA ILE A 228 -13.89 5.35 3.17
C ILE A 228 -14.02 6.85 2.92
N TYR A 229 -12.95 7.47 2.50
CA TYR A 229 -12.90 8.89 2.20
C TYR A 229 -12.30 9.17 0.82
N VAL A 230 -12.63 10.32 0.26
CA VAL A 230 -12.19 10.75 -1.07
C VAL A 230 -11.73 12.20 -1.03
N SER A 231 -10.57 12.46 -1.60
CA SER A 231 -10.05 13.80 -1.87
C SER A 231 -10.15 14.12 -3.36
N ASP A 232 -10.36 15.38 -3.68
CA ASP A 232 -10.35 15.94 -5.04
C ASP A 232 -9.28 17.04 -5.21
N ASP A 233 -8.42 17.23 -4.20
CA ASP A 233 -7.46 18.32 -4.11
C ASP A 233 -6.05 17.87 -3.64
N GLY A 234 -5.67 16.64 -4.01
CA GLY A 234 -4.34 16.10 -3.72
C GLY A 234 -4.14 15.76 -2.24
N GLY A 235 -5.20 15.44 -1.50
CA GLY A 235 -5.10 15.01 -0.10
C GLY A 235 -5.17 16.12 0.93
N ARG A 236 -5.45 17.37 0.52
CA ARG A 236 -5.66 18.47 1.47
C ARG A 236 -6.95 18.29 2.24
N THR A 237 -8.05 18.04 1.51
CA THR A 237 -9.37 17.80 2.12
C THR A 237 -9.94 16.47 1.69
N PHE A 238 -10.68 15.84 2.59
CA PHE A 238 -11.37 14.58 2.34
C PHE A 238 -12.84 14.68 2.71
N ARG A 239 -13.68 14.00 1.97
CA ARG A 239 -15.09 13.79 2.28
C ARG A 239 -15.37 12.31 2.52
N GLU A 240 -16.20 12.01 3.50
CA GLU A 240 -16.63 10.66 3.80
C GLU A 240 -17.55 10.10 2.70
N SER A 241 -17.33 8.85 2.33
CA SER A 241 -18.23 8.05 1.48
C SER A 241 -19.16 7.25 2.37
N ARG A 242 -20.44 7.63 2.41
CA ARG A 242 -21.45 7.04 3.31
C ARG A 242 -22.22 5.93 2.61
N GLY A 243 -22.87 5.10 3.43
CA GLY A 243 -23.75 4.04 2.91
C GLY A 243 -23.04 2.84 2.32
N VAL A 244 -21.76 2.68 2.58
CA VAL A 244 -20.96 1.53 2.12
C VAL A 244 -21.51 0.23 2.72
N ARG A 245 -21.68 -0.80 1.91
CA ARG A 245 -22.13 -2.13 2.32
C ARG A 245 -21.16 -3.19 1.78
N PRO A 246 -20.89 -4.28 2.52
CA PRO A 246 -21.43 -4.61 3.86
C PRO A 246 -20.80 -3.83 5.02
N SER A 247 -19.60 -3.28 4.83
CA SER A 247 -18.88 -2.47 5.82
C SER A 247 -18.03 -1.41 5.12
N SER A 248 -17.80 -0.27 5.77
CA SER A 248 -16.82 0.74 5.37
C SER A 248 -15.44 0.52 6.00
N PHE A 249 -15.31 -0.42 6.93
CA PHE A 249 -14.03 -0.80 7.53
C PHE A 249 -13.27 -1.77 6.61
N GLY A 250 -11.97 -1.57 6.48
CA GLY A 250 -11.06 -2.40 5.72
C GLY A 250 -9.66 -1.81 5.70
N PHE A 251 -8.78 -2.34 4.85
CA PHE A 251 -7.38 -1.89 4.77
C PHE A 251 -6.94 -1.53 3.36
N ALA A 252 -7.57 -2.10 2.34
CA ALA A 252 -7.12 -2.00 0.96
C ALA A 252 -8.05 -1.13 0.11
N VAL A 253 -7.45 -0.40 -0.81
CA VAL A 253 -8.13 0.31 -1.90
C VAL A 253 -7.32 0.23 -3.19
N ALA A 254 -7.98 -0.05 -4.30
CA ALA A 254 -7.39 -0.09 -5.64
C ALA A 254 -8.16 0.87 -6.56
N PRO A 255 -7.64 2.08 -6.85
CA PRO A 255 -8.24 3.00 -7.82
C PRO A 255 -8.11 2.48 -9.25
N HIS A 256 -9.13 2.73 -10.08
CA HIS A 256 -9.07 2.39 -11.50
C HIS A 256 -8.04 3.28 -12.22
N PRO A 257 -7.17 2.73 -13.09
CA PRO A 257 -6.08 3.49 -13.69
C PRO A 257 -6.54 4.59 -14.67
N GLN A 258 -7.72 4.45 -15.33
CA GLN A 258 -8.23 5.43 -16.29
C GLN A 258 -9.54 6.12 -15.88
N ASP A 259 -10.16 5.71 -14.76
CA ASP A 259 -11.44 6.26 -14.29
C ASP A 259 -11.30 6.74 -12.84
N ARG A 260 -11.17 8.03 -12.64
CA ARG A 260 -11.00 8.65 -11.32
C ARG A 260 -12.13 8.34 -10.33
N ASP A 261 -13.34 8.08 -10.85
CA ASP A 261 -14.54 7.87 -10.03
C ASP A 261 -14.76 6.41 -9.64
N ARG A 262 -13.84 5.53 -10.06
CA ARG A 262 -13.94 4.10 -9.86
C ARG A 262 -12.83 3.56 -8.94
N ALA A 263 -13.22 2.76 -7.93
CA ALA A 263 -12.28 2.10 -7.03
C ALA A 263 -12.89 0.84 -6.40
N TRP A 264 -12.02 -0.07 -5.95
CA TRP A 264 -12.38 -1.30 -5.25
C TRP A 264 -11.79 -1.34 -3.86
N PHE A 265 -12.51 -1.99 -2.95
CA PHE A 265 -12.18 -2.14 -1.54
C PHE A 265 -12.41 -3.58 -1.10
N ALA A 266 -11.66 -4.04 -0.11
CA ALA A 266 -11.86 -5.34 0.54
C ALA A 266 -12.35 -5.12 1.97
N PRO A 267 -13.67 -5.13 2.23
CA PRO A 267 -14.23 -4.82 3.53
C PRO A 267 -13.98 -5.93 4.55
N ALA A 268 -13.75 -5.53 5.79
CA ALA A 268 -13.77 -6.38 6.96
C ALA A 268 -14.87 -5.91 7.94
N GLN A 269 -15.18 -6.69 8.97
CA GLN A 269 -16.29 -6.40 9.86
C GLN A 269 -16.06 -5.12 10.66
N LYS A 270 -14.98 -5.06 11.44
CA LYS A 270 -14.54 -3.93 12.24
C LYS A 270 -13.15 -4.18 12.83
N ASP A 271 -12.58 -3.21 13.53
CA ASP A 271 -11.22 -3.31 14.05
C ASP A 271 -11.03 -4.48 15.04
N GLU A 272 -11.94 -4.68 15.97
CA GLU A 272 -11.84 -5.78 16.95
C GLU A 272 -12.19 -7.16 16.34
N ALA A 273 -12.73 -7.18 15.11
CA ALA A 273 -13.11 -8.40 14.40
C ALA A 273 -12.67 -8.30 12.92
N ARG A 274 -11.38 -8.44 12.69
CA ARG A 274 -10.74 -8.27 11.38
C ARG A 274 -10.94 -9.50 10.48
N VAL A 275 -12.21 -9.81 10.19
CA VAL A 275 -12.67 -10.90 9.33
C VAL A 275 -13.76 -10.39 8.40
N PRO A 276 -14.08 -11.10 7.30
CA PRO A 276 -15.20 -10.74 6.45
C PRO A 276 -16.53 -10.66 7.21
N VAL A 277 -17.38 -9.72 6.84
CA VAL A 277 -18.73 -9.60 7.41
C VAL A 277 -19.52 -10.90 7.15
N ASP A 278 -20.13 -11.45 8.19
CA ASP A 278 -20.86 -12.72 8.15
C ASP A 278 -20.05 -13.92 7.62
N GLY A 279 -18.71 -13.83 7.69
CA GLY A 279 -17.82 -14.84 7.14
C GLY A 279 -17.89 -14.95 5.61
N LYS A 280 -18.41 -13.94 4.92
CA LYS A 280 -18.58 -13.88 3.47
C LYS A 280 -17.59 -12.90 2.85
N LEU A 281 -16.64 -13.41 2.06
CA LEU A 281 -15.67 -12.56 1.39
C LEU A 281 -16.33 -11.83 0.21
N VAL A 282 -16.16 -10.51 0.16
CA VAL A 282 -16.65 -9.68 -0.93
C VAL A 282 -15.61 -8.63 -1.31
N VAL A 283 -15.68 -8.12 -2.53
CA VAL A 283 -14.99 -6.91 -2.98
C VAL A 283 -16.05 -5.86 -3.29
N THR A 284 -15.91 -4.69 -2.72
CA THR A 284 -16.85 -3.58 -2.90
C THR A 284 -16.32 -2.61 -3.94
N GLU A 285 -17.15 -2.24 -4.92
CA GLU A 285 -16.82 -1.31 -6.01
C GLU A 285 -17.67 -0.04 -5.91
N THR A 286 -17.08 1.10 -6.19
CA THR A 286 -17.77 2.34 -6.55
C THR A 286 -17.44 2.74 -7.99
N ARG A 287 -18.37 3.43 -8.68
CA ARG A 287 -18.21 3.95 -10.06
C ARG A 287 -18.65 5.39 -10.19
N ASP A 288 -18.89 6.06 -9.09
CA ASP A 288 -19.47 7.41 -9.05
C ASP A 288 -18.80 8.31 -8.02
N GLY A 289 -17.50 8.07 -7.79
CA GLY A 289 -16.70 8.85 -6.87
C GLY A 289 -17.07 8.65 -5.40
N GLY A 290 -17.51 7.43 -5.03
CA GLY A 290 -17.81 7.06 -3.63
C GLY A 290 -19.20 7.47 -3.18
N ARG A 291 -20.15 7.74 -4.09
CA ARG A 291 -21.54 8.04 -3.73
C ARG A 291 -22.36 6.77 -3.52
N THR A 292 -22.12 5.75 -4.35
CA THR A 292 -22.75 4.43 -4.21
C THR A 292 -21.73 3.32 -4.31
N PHE A 293 -22.07 2.15 -3.71
CA PHE A 293 -21.19 0.99 -3.66
C PHE A 293 -21.96 -0.28 -4.00
N ARG A 294 -21.26 -1.17 -4.71
CA ARG A 294 -21.77 -2.50 -5.06
C ARG A 294 -20.78 -3.57 -4.57
N ALA A 295 -21.28 -4.57 -3.85
CA ALA A 295 -20.49 -5.74 -3.46
C ALA A 295 -20.51 -6.79 -4.58
N HIS A 296 -19.35 -7.38 -4.84
CA HIS A 296 -19.13 -8.49 -5.77
C HIS A 296 -18.60 -9.68 -4.98
N ASP A 297 -19.24 -10.84 -5.15
CA ASP A 297 -18.94 -12.06 -4.41
C ASP A 297 -18.83 -13.31 -5.32
N ARG A 298 -19.08 -13.15 -6.61
CA ARG A 298 -19.05 -14.29 -7.54
C ARG A 298 -17.65 -14.89 -7.63
N GLY A 299 -17.54 -16.18 -7.27
CA GLY A 299 -16.26 -16.90 -7.23
C GLY A 299 -15.44 -16.69 -5.95
N LEU A 300 -15.94 -15.89 -5.00
CA LEU A 300 -15.38 -15.75 -3.66
C LEU A 300 -16.09 -16.68 -2.66
N PRO A 301 -15.46 -17.00 -1.52
CA PRO A 301 -16.07 -17.82 -0.48
C PRO A 301 -17.39 -17.23 0.03
N PRO A 302 -18.52 -17.98 -0.06
CA PRO A 302 -19.84 -17.47 0.28
C PRO A 302 -20.15 -17.50 1.78
N GLY A 303 -19.26 -18.08 2.59
CA GLY A 303 -19.38 -18.22 4.03
C GLY A 303 -18.22 -18.99 4.63
N ALA A 304 -18.12 -19.00 5.96
CA ALA A 304 -17.04 -19.64 6.72
C ALA A 304 -15.64 -19.18 6.28
N CYS A 305 -15.51 -17.95 5.81
CA CYS A 305 -14.27 -17.32 5.38
C CYS A 305 -13.75 -16.40 6.46
N TYR A 306 -12.48 -16.54 6.78
CA TYR A 306 -11.78 -15.73 7.80
C TYR A 306 -10.57 -15.01 7.21
N ASP A 307 -10.54 -14.85 5.91
CA ASP A 307 -9.52 -14.11 5.17
C ASP A 307 -9.60 -12.63 5.45
N LEU A 308 -8.45 -11.99 5.66
CA LEU A 308 -8.32 -10.55 5.73
C LEU A 308 -7.38 -10.08 4.63
N VAL A 309 -7.75 -9.00 3.96
CA VAL A 309 -6.94 -8.38 2.90
C VAL A 309 -6.33 -7.11 3.46
N TYR A 310 -4.99 -7.09 3.60
CA TYR A 310 -4.29 -5.90 4.04
C TYR A 310 -3.93 -4.98 2.86
N ARG A 311 -3.76 -3.73 3.15
CA ARG A 311 -3.33 -2.55 2.37
C ARG A 311 -2.93 -2.82 0.92
N HIS A 312 -1.73 -3.39 0.71
CA HIS A 312 -1.14 -3.57 -0.61
C HIS A 312 -1.47 -4.93 -1.27
N ALA A 313 -2.42 -5.68 -0.70
CA ALA A 313 -2.81 -7.00 -1.19
C ALA A 313 -4.11 -7.01 -2.03
N LEU A 314 -4.59 -5.84 -2.46
CA LEU A 314 -5.61 -5.66 -3.51
C LEU A 314 -5.03 -4.72 -4.55
N VAL A 315 -4.88 -5.19 -5.79
CA VAL A 315 -4.28 -4.43 -6.89
C VAL A 315 -5.06 -4.59 -8.18
N ILE A 316 -4.92 -3.61 -9.06
CA ILE A 316 -5.46 -3.61 -10.41
C ILE A 316 -4.34 -3.37 -11.42
N ASP A 317 -4.43 -4.00 -12.59
CA ASP A 317 -3.47 -3.80 -13.68
C ASP A 317 -3.73 -2.50 -14.46
N GLY A 318 -2.77 -2.10 -15.30
CA GLY A 318 -2.87 -0.89 -16.12
C GLY A 318 -4.02 -0.91 -17.15
N SER A 319 -4.61 -2.07 -17.45
CA SER A 319 -5.79 -2.17 -18.32
C SER A 319 -7.09 -1.78 -17.62
N GLY A 320 -7.12 -1.77 -16.29
CA GLY A 320 -8.34 -1.58 -15.50
C GLY A 320 -9.28 -2.77 -15.51
N GLN A 321 -8.86 -3.92 -16.03
CA GLN A 321 -9.71 -5.12 -16.15
C GLN A 321 -9.30 -6.24 -15.19
N ARG A 322 -7.98 -6.39 -14.93
CA ARG A 322 -7.51 -7.47 -14.06
C ARG A 322 -7.28 -6.96 -12.66
N LEU A 323 -7.90 -7.62 -11.69
CA LEU A 323 -7.58 -7.42 -10.28
C LEU A 323 -6.91 -8.68 -9.71
N ALA A 324 -6.11 -8.48 -8.69
CA ALA A 324 -5.62 -9.56 -7.84
C ALA A 324 -5.83 -9.19 -6.37
N MET A 325 -6.17 -10.21 -5.57
CA MET A 325 -6.41 -10.07 -4.14
C MET A 325 -5.74 -11.21 -3.37
N GLY A 326 -4.92 -10.86 -2.39
CA GLY A 326 -4.23 -11.79 -1.51
C GLY A 326 -4.63 -11.60 -0.05
N SER A 327 -4.61 -12.67 0.73
CA SER A 327 -5.04 -12.62 2.13
C SER A 327 -3.96 -12.97 3.15
N THR A 328 -4.23 -12.66 4.39
CA THR A 328 -3.38 -13.00 5.54
C THR A 328 -3.36 -14.49 5.86
N THR A 329 -4.28 -15.27 5.28
CA THR A 329 -4.34 -16.73 5.38
C THR A 329 -3.65 -17.44 4.21
N GLY A 330 -3.16 -16.67 3.21
CA GLY A 330 -2.40 -17.20 2.08
C GLY A 330 -3.25 -17.59 0.87
N ASN A 331 -4.52 -17.22 0.85
CA ASN A 331 -5.36 -17.35 -0.32
C ASN A 331 -5.06 -16.24 -1.34
N LEU A 332 -5.06 -16.58 -2.62
CA LEU A 332 -4.85 -15.70 -3.74
C LEU A 332 -5.98 -15.83 -4.75
N TRP A 333 -6.59 -14.73 -5.13
CA TRP A 333 -7.63 -14.66 -6.16
C TRP A 333 -7.25 -13.67 -7.26
N THR A 334 -7.74 -13.90 -8.47
CA THR A 334 -7.71 -12.94 -9.58
C THR A 334 -9.10 -12.75 -10.15
N SER A 335 -9.31 -11.60 -10.78
CA SER A 335 -10.50 -11.30 -11.55
C SER A 335 -10.09 -10.78 -12.93
N PRO A 336 -10.60 -11.35 -14.05
CA PRO A 336 -10.28 -10.90 -15.39
C PRO A 336 -11.20 -9.78 -15.89
N ASN A 337 -12.25 -9.42 -15.15
CA ASN A 337 -13.37 -8.60 -15.58
C ASN A 337 -13.74 -7.52 -14.56
N ALA A 338 -12.73 -6.81 -14.08
CA ALA A 338 -12.89 -5.66 -13.20
C ALA A 338 -13.64 -5.98 -11.89
N GLY A 339 -13.35 -7.14 -11.29
CA GLY A 339 -13.89 -7.55 -9.99
C GLY A 339 -15.29 -8.17 -10.04
N GLN A 340 -15.89 -8.34 -11.21
CA GLN A 340 -17.25 -8.91 -11.32
C GLN A 340 -17.29 -10.42 -11.02
N GLU A 341 -16.21 -11.12 -11.31
CA GLU A 341 -16.04 -12.54 -11.04
C GLU A 341 -14.60 -12.83 -10.64
N TRP A 342 -14.42 -13.69 -9.67
CA TRP A 342 -13.13 -14.03 -9.10
C TRP A 342 -12.80 -15.51 -9.32
N GLN A 343 -11.54 -15.78 -9.56
CA GLN A 343 -10.97 -17.10 -9.68
C GLN A 343 -9.97 -17.31 -8.54
N HIS A 344 -10.11 -18.41 -7.83
CA HIS A 344 -9.17 -18.80 -6.79
C HIS A 344 -7.92 -19.41 -7.43
N LEU A 345 -6.75 -18.79 -7.23
CA LEU A 345 -5.50 -19.29 -7.79
C LEU A 345 -4.75 -20.23 -6.86
N SER A 346 -4.72 -19.94 -5.57
CA SER A 346 -3.98 -20.73 -4.59
C SER A 346 -4.54 -20.56 -3.18
N ALA A 347 -4.61 -21.67 -2.43
CA ALA A 347 -4.92 -21.73 -1.00
C ALA A 347 -3.69 -22.11 -0.15
N HIS A 348 -2.51 -22.22 -0.75
CA HIS A 348 -1.34 -22.83 -0.11
C HIS A 348 -0.16 -21.86 -0.01
N LEU A 349 -0.36 -20.57 -0.33
CA LEU A 349 0.66 -19.56 -0.14
C LEU A 349 0.78 -19.19 1.35
N PRO A 350 1.95 -18.73 1.78
CA PRO A 350 2.08 -18.09 3.09
C PRO A 350 1.26 -16.79 3.13
N PRO A 351 1.02 -16.20 4.32
CA PRO A 351 0.39 -14.90 4.44
C PRO A 351 0.92 -13.89 3.45
N ILE A 352 0.04 -13.26 2.68
CA ILE A 352 0.37 -12.31 1.61
C ILE A 352 0.40 -10.91 2.19
N ALA A 353 1.49 -10.19 1.95
CA ALA A 353 1.73 -8.82 2.43
C ALA A 353 1.43 -7.76 1.35
N ALA A 354 1.82 -8.04 0.11
CA ALA A 354 1.65 -7.12 -1.01
C ALA A 354 1.57 -7.88 -2.34
N LEU A 355 0.94 -7.23 -3.31
CA LEU A 355 0.85 -7.69 -4.69
C LEU A 355 1.31 -6.58 -5.64
N ALA A 356 1.82 -6.95 -6.82
CA ALA A 356 2.07 -6.02 -7.91
C ALA A 356 1.87 -6.71 -9.26
N PHE A 357 1.08 -6.11 -10.15
CA PHE A 357 1.14 -6.47 -11.57
C PHE A 357 2.40 -5.87 -12.19
N ALA A 358 3.03 -6.61 -13.09
CA ALA A 358 4.05 -6.04 -13.94
C ALA A 358 3.43 -5.02 -14.89
N PRO A 359 4.12 -3.89 -15.18
CA PRO A 359 3.68 -2.86 -16.12
C PRO A 359 3.41 -3.39 -17.53
#